data_61f12825b5aac777fac9bcf6d3afe9ef
#
_entry.id   61f12825b5aac777fac9bcf6d3afe9ef
#
_cell.length_a   1.000
_cell.length_b   1.000
_cell.length_c   1.000
_cell.angle_alpha   90.00
_cell.angle_beta   90.00
_cell.angle_gamma   90.00
#
_symmetry.space_group_name_H-M   'P 1'
#
loop_
_entity.id
_entity.type
_entity.pdbx_description
1 polymer ?
#
loop_
_entity_poly.entity_id
_entity_poly.type
_entity_poly.pdbx_seq_one_letter_code
_entity_poly.pdbx_strand_id
1 'polypeptide(L)'
;MIYTLTTNPAIDMNINTKTLEPSFVNRTDEVLYTPNGKGINVAFVLKHYGVESKILGFFGGFSGKYIVEEIEKKGDKIEPIWIDEITRINVFINSNGEEYKLVNKGGFVNSDKQKELLELIKSKNDCTHLTISGSLPSGIEDSYYYEILEMCKEKGIEVVLDISSKELKGLLKYKPLLIKPNDDEIKEIFGLEIKDEKSLKEVLAHLHGLGARNILLTMGEKGLYFSNNEKIWYCDAPKVELVSSACS
;
A
#
# COMPACT_ATOMS: atom_id res chain seq x y z
N MET A 1 -11.12 8.98 -13.94
CA MET A 1 -9.79 9.17 -13.31
C MET A 1 -9.55 8.14 -12.22
N ILE A 2 -8.35 7.59 -12.11
CA ILE A 2 -7.93 6.72 -11.02
C ILE A 2 -7.35 7.58 -9.90
N TYR A 3 -7.76 7.32 -8.66
CA TYR A 3 -7.16 7.91 -7.47
C TYR A 3 -6.47 6.82 -6.65
N THR A 4 -5.29 7.12 -6.11
CA THR A 4 -4.56 6.21 -5.23
C THR A 4 -4.46 6.82 -3.84
N LEU A 5 -4.97 6.11 -2.84
CA LEU A 5 -4.94 6.55 -1.45
C LEU A 5 -3.77 5.90 -0.71
N THR A 6 -2.90 6.73 -0.15
CA THR A 6 -1.83 6.33 0.75
C THR A 6 -2.03 7.03 2.09
N THR A 7 -2.60 6.32 3.05
CA THR A 7 -2.94 6.89 4.36
C THR A 7 -1.73 7.09 5.26
N ASN A 8 -0.67 6.29 5.07
CA ASN A 8 0.51 6.27 5.92
C ASN A 8 1.82 6.29 5.10
N PRO A 9 2.06 7.37 4.32
CA PRO A 9 3.28 7.51 3.53
C PRO A 9 4.54 7.55 4.40
N ALA A 10 5.71 7.42 3.77
CA ALA A 10 7.00 7.50 4.42
C ALA A 10 8.06 8.10 3.48
N ILE A 11 9.13 8.61 4.05
CA ILE A 11 10.42 8.63 3.37
C ILE A 11 11.11 7.32 3.72
N ASP A 12 11.58 6.57 2.72
CA ASP A 12 12.50 5.47 2.97
C ASP A 12 13.93 5.97 2.82
N MET A 13 14.66 5.96 3.94
CA MET A 13 16.07 6.30 4.03
C MET A 13 16.88 5.02 3.92
N ASN A 14 17.46 4.79 2.74
CA ASN A 14 18.30 3.64 2.45
C ASN A 14 19.77 4.00 2.68
N ILE A 15 20.46 3.26 3.52
CA ILE A 15 21.83 3.49 3.95
C ILE A 15 22.68 2.28 3.58
N ASN A 16 23.80 2.52 2.90
CA ASN A 16 24.84 1.53 2.70
C ASN A 16 26.04 1.86 3.58
N THR A 17 26.55 0.88 4.32
CA THR A 17 27.75 1.01 5.14
C THR A 17 28.54 -0.30 5.16
N LYS A 18 29.86 -0.21 5.24
CA LYS A 18 30.73 -1.39 5.32
C LYS A 18 30.60 -2.14 6.67
N THR A 19 30.40 -1.38 7.74
CA THR A 19 30.30 -1.94 9.09
C THR A 19 29.18 -1.25 9.84
N LEU A 20 28.50 -1.99 10.70
CA LEU A 20 27.52 -1.49 11.64
C LEU A 20 27.83 -2.07 13.02
N GLU A 21 28.61 -1.35 13.82
CA GLU A 21 29.07 -1.78 15.13
C GLU A 21 28.40 -0.95 16.23
N PRO A 22 27.83 -1.60 17.26
CA PRO A 22 27.25 -0.87 18.39
C PRO A 22 28.34 -0.11 19.15
N SER A 23 27.99 1.06 19.68
CA SER A 23 28.88 1.94 20.46
C SER A 23 30.02 2.61 19.69
N PHE A 24 30.09 2.45 18.38
CA PHE A 24 31.07 3.12 17.51
C PHE A 24 30.37 4.12 16.56
N VAL A 25 31.16 5.07 16.05
CA VAL A 25 30.70 5.94 14.96
C VAL A 25 30.83 5.18 13.66
N ASN A 26 29.68 4.74 13.12
CA ASN A 26 29.61 4.12 11.82
C ASN A 26 29.46 5.20 10.74
N ARG A 27 30.30 5.17 9.71
CA ARG A 27 30.24 6.12 8.59
C ARG A 27 29.57 5.45 7.41
N THR A 28 28.60 6.14 6.84
CA THR A 28 27.84 5.65 5.69
C THR A 28 28.61 5.89 4.38
N ASP A 29 28.55 4.94 3.48
CA ASP A 29 29.11 5.09 2.13
C ASP A 29 28.12 5.81 1.20
N GLU A 30 26.82 5.52 1.34
CA GLU A 30 25.76 6.09 0.55
C GLU A 30 24.48 6.23 1.36
N VAL A 31 23.73 7.29 1.12
CA VAL A 31 22.39 7.49 1.69
C VAL A 31 21.44 7.97 0.59
N LEU A 32 20.35 7.24 0.40
CA LEU A 32 19.30 7.57 -0.56
C LEU A 32 17.98 7.80 0.17
N TYR A 33 17.29 8.89 -0.16
CA TYR A 33 15.94 9.19 0.32
C TYR A 33 14.93 9.01 -0.79
N THR A 34 13.92 8.19 -0.58
CA THR A 34 12.88 7.95 -1.58
C THR A 34 11.49 8.18 -0.98
N PRO A 35 10.60 8.93 -1.69
CA PRO A 35 9.21 8.98 -1.30
C PRO A 35 8.61 7.59 -1.44
N ASN A 36 7.95 7.10 -0.40
CA ASN A 36 7.33 5.79 -0.38
C ASN A 36 5.92 5.82 0.22
N GLY A 37 5.18 4.79 -0.13
CA GLY A 37 3.81 4.50 0.24
C GLY A 37 3.17 3.65 -0.84
N LYS A 38 2.48 2.58 -0.48
CA LYS A 38 1.91 1.65 -1.48
C LYS A 38 1.07 2.40 -2.54
N GLY A 39 0.22 3.36 -2.14
CA GLY A 39 -0.56 4.16 -3.09
C GLY A 39 0.30 5.05 -3.99
N ILE A 40 1.41 5.61 -3.47
CA ILE A 40 2.38 6.38 -4.25
C ILE A 40 3.03 5.48 -5.31
N ASN A 41 3.48 4.28 -4.91
CA ASN A 41 4.11 3.34 -5.81
C ASN A 41 3.15 2.87 -6.91
N VAL A 42 1.88 2.65 -6.58
CA VAL A 42 0.83 2.34 -7.59
C VAL A 42 0.70 3.48 -8.59
N ALA A 43 0.70 4.75 -8.15
CA ALA A 43 0.61 5.90 -9.06
C ALA A 43 1.82 5.96 -10.01
N PHE A 44 3.04 5.74 -9.51
CA PHE A 44 4.25 5.70 -10.34
C PHE A 44 4.18 4.60 -11.41
N VAL A 45 3.68 3.41 -11.04
CA VAL A 45 3.49 2.31 -12.00
C VAL A 45 2.40 2.66 -13.03
N LEU A 46 1.27 3.21 -12.60
CA LEU A 46 0.21 3.66 -13.52
C LEU A 46 0.76 4.66 -14.55
N LYS A 47 1.52 5.64 -14.10
CA LYS A 47 2.16 6.61 -14.96
C LYS A 47 3.15 5.97 -15.95
N HIS A 48 3.96 5.01 -15.49
CA HIS A 48 4.88 4.28 -16.37
C HIS A 48 4.14 3.61 -17.54
N TYR A 49 2.92 3.14 -17.31
CA TYR A 49 2.03 2.58 -18.33
C TYR A 49 1.15 3.62 -19.05
N GLY A 50 1.41 4.92 -18.87
CA GLY A 50 0.68 5.99 -19.51
C GLY A 50 -0.74 6.21 -18.96
N VAL A 51 -1.05 5.70 -17.78
CA VAL A 51 -2.35 5.85 -17.12
C VAL A 51 -2.29 7.01 -16.12
N GLU A 52 -3.10 8.03 -16.33
CA GLU A 52 -3.20 9.16 -15.42
C GLU A 52 -3.87 8.76 -14.09
N SER A 53 -3.26 9.20 -12.98
CA SER A 53 -3.79 9.04 -11.63
C SER A 53 -3.53 10.28 -10.77
N LYS A 54 -4.22 10.35 -9.63
CA LYS A 54 -3.97 11.34 -8.58
C LYS A 54 -3.76 10.65 -7.25
N ILE A 55 -2.75 11.11 -6.50
CA ILE A 55 -2.41 10.60 -5.19
C ILE A 55 -3.14 11.41 -4.13
N LEU A 56 -3.79 10.72 -3.19
CA LEU A 56 -4.37 11.28 -1.99
C LEU A 56 -3.69 10.67 -0.76
N GLY A 57 -3.63 11.42 0.34
CA GLY A 57 -3.08 10.90 1.58
C GLY A 57 -2.82 11.96 2.62
N PHE A 58 -2.31 11.53 3.79
CA PHE A 58 -1.94 12.40 4.89
C PHE A 58 -0.44 12.68 4.87
N PHE A 59 -0.08 13.95 4.88
CA PHE A 59 1.31 14.40 4.84
C PHE A 59 1.54 15.48 5.89
N GLY A 60 2.72 15.50 6.51
CA GLY A 60 3.00 16.49 7.53
C GLY A 60 4.48 16.80 7.72
N GLY A 61 4.77 18.00 8.20
CA GLY A 61 6.11 18.47 8.48
C GLY A 61 7.02 18.54 7.26
N PHE A 62 8.32 18.59 7.50
CA PHE A 62 9.34 18.67 6.45
C PHE A 62 9.39 17.43 5.57
N SER A 63 9.19 16.27 6.17
CA SER A 63 9.21 14.99 5.45
C SER A 63 8.01 14.82 4.51
N GLY A 64 6.82 15.27 4.94
CA GLY A 64 5.64 15.31 4.07
C GLY A 64 5.82 16.26 2.90
N LYS A 65 6.39 17.45 3.13
CA LYS A 65 6.73 18.41 2.06
C LYS A 65 7.70 17.82 1.07
N TYR A 66 8.77 17.18 1.54
CA TYR A 66 9.73 16.50 0.68
C TYR A 66 9.07 15.46 -0.23
N ILE A 67 8.17 14.62 0.32
CA ILE A 67 7.47 13.60 -0.47
C ILE A 67 6.62 14.25 -1.56
N VAL A 68 5.83 15.27 -1.21
CA VAL A 68 4.96 15.98 -2.17
C VAL A 68 5.79 16.60 -3.28
N GLU A 69 6.86 17.32 -2.94
CA GLU A 69 7.76 17.94 -3.92
C GLU A 69 8.41 16.92 -4.87
N GLU A 70 8.86 15.77 -4.35
CA GLU A 70 9.48 14.72 -5.17
C GLU A 70 8.45 14.06 -6.11
N ILE A 71 7.21 13.89 -5.68
CA ILE A 71 6.11 13.38 -6.51
C ILE A 71 5.82 14.37 -7.64
N GLU A 72 5.70 15.66 -7.32
CA GLU A 72 5.45 16.72 -8.31
C GLU A 72 6.60 16.89 -9.31
N LYS A 73 7.87 16.81 -8.85
CA LYS A 73 9.05 16.80 -9.71
C LYS A 73 9.05 15.64 -10.71
N LYS A 74 8.53 14.49 -10.30
CA LYS A 74 8.32 13.37 -11.21
C LYS A 74 7.14 13.59 -12.17
N GLY A 75 6.36 14.67 -12.00
CA GLY A 75 5.22 15.03 -12.82
C GLY A 75 3.95 14.21 -12.50
N ASP A 76 3.86 13.61 -11.32
CA ASP A 76 2.64 13.01 -10.81
C ASP A 76 1.77 14.04 -10.10
N LYS A 77 0.46 13.78 -10.06
CA LYS A 77 -0.51 14.68 -9.43
C LYS A 77 -0.80 14.20 -8.01
N ILE A 78 -0.73 15.11 -7.04
CA ILE A 78 -0.99 14.81 -5.62
C ILE A 78 -1.88 15.89 -5.00
N GLU A 79 -2.81 15.49 -4.16
CA GLU A 79 -3.64 16.36 -3.34
C GLU A 79 -3.48 15.93 -1.87
N PRO A 80 -2.54 16.55 -1.13
CA PRO A 80 -2.22 16.18 0.24
C PRO A 80 -3.24 16.74 1.24
N ILE A 81 -3.61 15.94 2.24
CA ILE A 81 -4.20 16.42 3.49
C ILE A 81 -3.06 16.66 4.46
N TRP A 82 -2.86 17.91 4.86
CA TRP A 82 -1.78 18.27 5.77
C TRP A 82 -2.15 18.02 7.22
N ILE A 83 -1.27 17.27 7.93
CA ILE A 83 -1.38 16.98 9.36
C ILE A 83 -0.29 17.71 10.15
N ASP A 84 -0.50 17.85 11.47
CA ASP A 84 0.41 18.61 12.33
C ASP A 84 1.72 17.86 12.61
N GLU A 85 1.66 16.52 12.72
CA GLU A 85 2.85 15.70 12.93
C GLU A 85 3.62 15.44 11.65
N ILE A 86 4.89 15.09 11.77
CA ILE A 86 5.75 14.79 10.63
C ILE A 86 5.37 13.44 10.01
N THR A 87 5.44 13.35 8.69
CA THR A 87 5.37 12.08 7.98
C THR A 87 6.57 11.22 8.39
N ARG A 88 6.34 9.93 8.66
CA ARG A 88 7.37 9.01 9.12
C ARG A 88 8.53 8.88 8.14
N ILE A 89 9.71 8.58 8.70
CA ILE A 89 10.90 8.22 7.94
C ILE A 89 11.28 6.80 8.37
N ASN A 90 11.23 5.85 7.46
CA ASN A 90 11.76 4.51 7.69
C ASN A 90 13.26 4.50 7.42
N VAL A 91 14.00 3.64 8.10
CA VAL A 91 15.45 3.51 7.91
C VAL A 91 15.77 2.07 7.55
N PHE A 92 16.41 1.89 6.42
CA PHE A 92 16.91 0.60 5.93
C PHE A 92 18.42 0.69 5.83
N ILE A 93 19.13 -0.22 6.49
CA ILE A 93 20.59 -0.23 6.53
C ILE A 93 21.07 -1.55 5.95
N ASN A 94 21.90 -1.48 4.90
CA ASN A 94 22.63 -2.62 4.36
C ASN A 94 24.08 -2.55 4.86
N SER A 95 24.52 -3.61 5.53
CA SER A 95 25.87 -3.73 6.08
C SER A 95 26.35 -5.18 5.97
N ASN A 96 27.48 -5.40 5.30
CA ASN A 96 28.07 -6.74 5.15
C ASN A 96 27.12 -7.84 4.63
N GLY A 97 26.18 -7.47 3.75
CA GLY A 97 25.18 -8.41 3.23
C GLY A 97 23.99 -8.66 4.18
N GLU A 98 23.95 -7.96 5.32
CA GLU A 98 22.82 -7.96 6.24
C GLU A 98 21.94 -6.74 6.05
N GLU A 99 20.61 -6.91 6.19
CA GLU A 99 19.63 -5.84 6.04
C GLU A 99 18.92 -5.59 7.38
N TYR A 100 18.94 -4.32 7.83
CA TYR A 100 18.23 -3.85 9.02
C TYR A 100 17.08 -2.94 8.61
N LYS A 101 15.87 -3.25 9.07
CA LYS A 101 14.65 -2.52 8.71
C LYS A 101 14.02 -1.89 9.95
N LEU A 102 14.07 -0.57 10.03
CA LEU A 102 13.44 0.22 11.09
C LEU A 102 12.24 0.95 10.49
N VAL A 103 11.06 0.37 10.69
CA VAL A 103 9.80 0.92 10.18
C VAL A 103 9.13 1.72 11.29
N ASN A 104 9.10 3.04 11.13
CA ASN A 104 8.54 3.94 12.12
C ASN A 104 7.01 4.00 12.03
N LYS A 105 6.37 4.37 13.16
CA LYS A 105 4.93 4.66 13.20
C LYS A 105 4.65 5.94 12.40
N GLY A 106 3.50 5.99 11.76
CA GLY A 106 3.01 7.20 11.11
C GLY A 106 2.59 8.26 12.13
N GLY A 107 2.57 9.51 11.70
CA GLY A 107 2.06 10.63 12.47
C GLY A 107 0.58 10.44 12.84
N PHE A 108 0.17 11.09 13.93
CA PHE A 108 -1.22 11.04 14.40
C PHE A 108 -2.13 11.84 13.48
N VAL A 109 -3.23 11.22 13.06
CA VAL A 109 -4.27 11.86 12.23
C VAL A 109 -5.54 12.00 13.04
N ASN A 110 -5.89 13.23 13.39
CA ASN A 110 -7.10 13.54 14.14
C ASN A 110 -8.39 13.34 13.30
N SER A 111 -9.53 13.32 13.98
CA SER A 111 -10.85 13.10 13.33
C SER A 111 -11.20 14.17 12.29
N ASP A 112 -10.74 15.39 12.44
CA ASP A 112 -11.06 16.47 11.49
C ASP A 112 -10.32 16.26 10.16
N LYS A 113 -9.06 15.79 10.23
CA LYS A 113 -8.28 15.44 9.03
C LYS A 113 -8.82 14.17 8.34
N GLN A 114 -9.34 13.22 9.11
CA GLN A 114 -10.05 12.07 8.56
C GLN A 114 -11.30 12.50 7.78
N LYS A 115 -12.12 13.39 8.35
CA LYS A 115 -13.28 13.96 7.67
C LYS A 115 -12.88 14.78 6.42
N GLU A 116 -11.81 15.57 6.52
CA GLU A 116 -11.28 16.35 5.40
C GLU A 116 -10.93 15.45 4.21
N LEU A 117 -10.32 14.27 4.45
CA LEU A 117 -10.03 13.31 3.40
C LEU A 117 -11.30 12.71 2.79
N LEU A 118 -12.29 12.34 3.61
CA LEU A 118 -13.57 11.84 3.10
C LEU A 118 -14.28 12.86 2.23
N GLU A 119 -14.36 14.12 2.67
CA GLU A 119 -14.96 15.20 1.89
C GLU A 119 -14.14 15.48 0.62
N LEU A 120 -12.81 15.39 0.67
CA LEU A 120 -11.97 15.50 -0.51
C LEU A 120 -12.33 14.42 -1.53
N ILE A 121 -12.38 13.14 -1.14
CA ILE A 121 -12.74 12.04 -2.04
C ILE A 121 -14.19 12.26 -2.57
N LYS A 122 -15.10 12.64 -1.68
CA LYS A 122 -16.50 12.90 -2.03
C LYS A 122 -16.65 14.02 -3.05
N SER A 123 -15.80 15.03 -3.02
CA SER A 123 -15.81 16.15 -3.98
C SER A 123 -15.33 15.76 -5.38
N LYS A 124 -14.63 14.61 -5.55
CA LYS A 124 -14.07 14.18 -6.84
C LYS A 124 -15.13 13.56 -7.74
N ASN A 125 -15.70 14.38 -8.63
CA ASN A 125 -16.72 13.92 -9.59
C ASN A 125 -16.12 13.08 -10.73
N ASP A 126 -14.82 13.18 -10.96
CA ASP A 126 -14.08 12.44 -11.98
C ASP A 126 -13.46 11.13 -11.43
N CYS A 127 -13.60 10.84 -10.15
CA CYS A 127 -13.11 9.60 -9.54
C CYS A 127 -13.96 8.43 -9.97
N THR A 128 -13.40 7.55 -10.79
CA THR A 128 -14.04 6.30 -11.21
C THR A 128 -13.50 5.09 -10.46
N HIS A 129 -12.24 5.14 -10.02
CA HIS A 129 -11.56 4.07 -9.29
C HIS A 129 -10.76 4.66 -8.14
N LEU A 130 -10.85 4.02 -6.98
CA LEU A 130 -10.04 4.35 -5.81
C LEU A 130 -9.23 3.12 -5.38
N THR A 131 -7.91 3.22 -5.43
CA THR A 131 -7.02 2.20 -4.86
C THR A 131 -6.67 2.60 -3.45
N ILE A 132 -7.00 1.76 -2.47
CA ILE A 132 -6.67 1.94 -1.05
C ILE A 132 -5.54 0.97 -0.72
N SER A 133 -4.37 1.49 -0.34
CA SER A 133 -3.18 0.67 -0.17
C SER A 133 -2.38 1.06 1.07
N GLY A 134 -1.84 0.04 1.75
CA GLY A 134 -0.99 0.21 2.92
C GLY A 134 -1.75 0.15 4.25
N SER A 135 -1.06 0.57 5.32
CA SER A 135 -1.60 0.59 6.69
C SER A 135 -2.22 1.94 7.04
N LEU A 136 -3.05 1.96 8.06
CA LEU A 136 -3.54 3.19 8.66
C LEU A 136 -2.46 3.79 9.59
N PRO A 137 -2.34 5.13 9.67
CA PRO A 137 -1.48 5.81 10.63
C PRO A 137 -2.13 5.84 12.03
N SER A 138 -1.38 6.33 13.02
CA SER A 138 -1.90 6.53 14.38
C SER A 138 -3.12 7.46 14.38
N GLY A 139 -4.11 7.17 15.23
CA GLY A 139 -5.33 7.98 15.37
C GLY A 139 -6.45 7.60 14.41
N ILE A 140 -6.22 6.70 13.47
CA ILE A 140 -7.26 6.17 12.59
C ILE A 140 -7.54 4.71 12.97
N GLU A 141 -8.81 4.44 13.29
CA GLU A 141 -9.27 3.10 13.58
C GLU A 141 -9.62 2.34 12.28
N ASP A 142 -9.56 1.03 12.31
CA ASP A 142 -9.88 0.17 11.15
C ASP A 142 -11.31 0.38 10.61
N SER A 143 -12.23 0.89 11.43
CA SER A 143 -13.58 1.27 11.02
C SER A 143 -13.61 2.34 9.92
N TYR A 144 -12.55 3.12 9.78
CA TYR A 144 -12.43 4.14 8.75
C TYR A 144 -12.48 3.57 7.31
N TYR A 145 -12.02 2.34 7.12
CA TYR A 145 -12.17 1.67 5.84
C TYR A 145 -13.65 1.50 5.44
N TYR A 146 -14.53 1.21 6.41
CA TYR A 146 -15.96 1.08 6.12
C TYR A 146 -16.58 2.40 5.69
N GLU A 147 -16.19 3.52 6.30
CA GLU A 147 -16.67 4.86 5.91
C GLU A 147 -16.26 5.20 4.46
N ILE A 148 -15.00 4.91 4.09
CA ILE A 148 -14.52 5.12 2.72
C ILE A 148 -15.28 4.23 1.73
N LEU A 149 -15.47 2.94 2.02
CA LEU A 149 -16.13 2.01 1.11
C LEU A 149 -17.62 2.30 0.96
N GLU A 150 -18.30 2.70 2.03
CA GLU A 150 -19.72 3.11 1.94
C GLU A 150 -19.86 4.33 1.03
N MET A 151 -19.04 5.36 1.23
CA MET A 151 -19.02 6.54 0.37
C MET A 151 -18.70 6.18 -1.09
N CYS A 152 -17.72 5.28 -1.34
CA CYS A 152 -17.40 4.84 -2.70
C CYS A 152 -18.58 4.14 -3.35
N LYS A 153 -19.28 3.28 -2.61
CA LYS A 153 -20.49 2.58 -3.06
C LYS A 153 -21.61 3.56 -3.42
N GLU A 154 -21.87 4.58 -2.58
CA GLU A 154 -22.87 5.61 -2.86
C GLU A 154 -22.56 6.41 -4.12
N LYS A 155 -21.28 6.65 -4.40
CA LYS A 155 -20.81 7.39 -5.59
C LYS A 155 -20.58 6.51 -6.82
N GLY A 156 -20.70 5.21 -6.71
CA GLY A 156 -20.39 4.28 -7.81
C GLY A 156 -18.91 4.22 -8.15
N ILE A 157 -18.03 4.49 -7.19
CA ILE A 157 -16.57 4.41 -7.35
C ILE A 157 -16.13 2.94 -7.15
N GLU A 158 -15.41 2.42 -8.11
CA GLU A 158 -14.81 1.09 -8.04
C GLU A 158 -13.60 1.09 -7.10
N VAL A 159 -13.52 0.11 -6.19
CA VAL A 159 -12.47 0.06 -5.16
C VAL A 159 -11.52 -1.11 -5.39
N VAL A 160 -10.22 -0.80 -5.29
CA VAL A 160 -9.13 -1.79 -5.23
C VAL A 160 -8.54 -1.75 -3.82
N LEU A 161 -8.40 -2.91 -3.16
CA LEU A 161 -7.86 -3.03 -1.80
C LEU A 161 -6.53 -3.80 -1.77
N ASP A 162 -5.49 -3.15 -1.27
CA ASP A 162 -4.19 -3.73 -0.94
C ASP A 162 -3.82 -3.38 0.51
N ILE A 163 -4.57 -3.92 1.46
CA ILE A 163 -4.47 -3.62 2.89
C ILE A 163 -4.20 -4.89 3.72
N SER A 164 -3.35 -4.76 4.73
CA SER A 164 -3.00 -5.86 5.65
C SER A 164 -3.82 -5.81 6.95
N SER A 165 -5.08 -5.36 6.89
CA SER A 165 -5.99 -5.29 8.03
C SER A 165 -6.90 -6.53 8.09
N LYS A 166 -7.19 -6.99 9.31
CA LYS A 166 -8.19 -8.05 9.56
C LYS A 166 -9.59 -7.67 9.08
N GLU A 167 -9.86 -6.38 8.95
CA GLU A 167 -11.12 -5.85 8.43
C GLU A 167 -11.32 -6.17 6.94
N LEU A 168 -10.27 -6.55 6.21
CA LEU A 168 -10.41 -6.95 4.80
C LEU A 168 -11.54 -7.95 4.61
N LYS A 169 -11.67 -8.93 5.52
CA LYS A 169 -12.75 -9.92 5.48
C LYS A 169 -14.15 -9.28 5.53
N GLY A 170 -14.37 -8.32 6.43
CA GLY A 170 -15.64 -7.61 6.57
C GLY A 170 -15.91 -6.63 5.42
N LEU A 171 -14.86 -6.11 4.79
CA LEU A 171 -14.96 -5.16 3.68
C LEU A 171 -15.37 -5.83 2.36
N LEU A 172 -15.23 -7.15 2.23
CA LEU A 172 -15.63 -7.89 1.01
C LEU A 172 -17.14 -7.78 0.73
N LYS A 173 -17.98 -7.50 1.74
CA LYS A 173 -19.41 -7.22 1.55
C LYS A 173 -19.71 -6.04 0.59
N TYR A 174 -18.74 -5.12 0.44
CA TYR A 174 -18.84 -3.99 -0.50
C TYR A 174 -18.48 -4.36 -1.94
N LYS A 175 -18.11 -5.61 -2.19
CA LYS A 175 -17.77 -6.16 -3.52
C LYS A 175 -16.67 -5.36 -4.23
N PRO A 176 -15.47 -5.20 -3.61
CA PRO A 176 -14.37 -4.49 -4.24
C PRO A 176 -14.05 -5.08 -5.62
N LEU A 177 -13.64 -4.20 -6.55
CA LEU A 177 -13.25 -4.59 -7.90
C LEU A 177 -12.09 -5.58 -7.86
N LEU A 178 -11.11 -5.33 -7.00
CA LEU A 178 -9.93 -6.17 -6.86
C LEU A 178 -9.45 -6.14 -5.41
N ILE A 179 -9.03 -7.29 -4.91
CA ILE A 179 -8.22 -7.41 -3.69
C ILE A 179 -6.86 -8.01 -4.03
N LYS A 180 -5.80 -7.60 -3.31
CA LYS A 180 -4.44 -8.12 -3.51
C LYS A 180 -3.84 -8.64 -2.19
N PRO A 181 -4.29 -9.79 -1.68
CA PRO A 181 -3.64 -10.45 -0.56
C PRO A 181 -2.38 -11.19 -0.98
N ASN A 182 -1.47 -11.43 -0.02
CA ASN A 182 -0.44 -12.45 -0.13
C ASN A 182 -0.84 -13.70 0.66
N ASP A 183 -0.03 -14.77 0.57
CA ASP A 183 -0.29 -16.04 1.25
C ASP A 183 -0.27 -15.92 2.79
N ASP A 184 0.59 -15.07 3.36
CA ASP A 184 0.62 -14.79 4.79
C ASP A 184 -0.65 -14.05 5.24
N GLU A 185 -1.09 -13.05 4.51
CA GLU A 185 -2.34 -12.33 4.77
C GLU A 185 -3.57 -13.25 4.65
N ILE A 186 -3.57 -14.20 3.72
CA ILE A 186 -4.62 -15.24 3.64
C ILE A 186 -4.67 -16.04 4.93
N LYS A 187 -3.53 -16.43 5.46
CA LYS A 187 -3.45 -17.18 6.72
C LYS A 187 -3.87 -16.34 7.92
N GLU A 188 -3.38 -15.12 8.03
CA GLU A 188 -3.61 -14.24 9.18
C GLU A 188 -5.04 -13.70 9.25
N ILE A 189 -5.61 -13.30 8.08
CA ILE A 189 -6.92 -12.63 8.01
C ILE A 189 -8.07 -13.64 7.92
N PHE A 190 -7.88 -14.70 7.11
CA PHE A 190 -8.95 -15.65 6.81
C PHE A 190 -8.79 -17.00 7.54
N GLY A 191 -7.61 -17.27 8.12
CA GLY A 191 -7.30 -18.56 8.78
C GLY A 191 -7.15 -19.72 7.80
N LEU A 192 -6.84 -19.43 6.53
CA LEU A 192 -6.72 -20.41 5.45
C LEU A 192 -5.26 -20.60 5.05
N GLU A 193 -4.87 -21.81 4.66
CA GLU A 193 -3.52 -22.11 4.19
C GLU A 193 -3.54 -22.65 2.76
N ILE A 194 -2.59 -22.20 1.95
CA ILE A 194 -2.39 -22.67 0.58
C ILE A 194 -1.21 -23.64 0.57
N LYS A 195 -1.52 -24.94 0.39
CA LYS A 195 -0.52 -26.02 0.39
C LYS A 195 -0.31 -26.63 -1.00
N ASP A 196 -1.34 -26.59 -1.80
CA ASP A 196 -1.41 -27.22 -3.14
C ASP A 196 -2.44 -26.50 -4.02
N GLU A 197 -2.59 -26.94 -5.25
CA GLU A 197 -3.55 -26.39 -6.22
C GLU A 197 -5.00 -26.52 -5.75
N LYS A 198 -5.33 -27.58 -5.00
CA LYS A 198 -6.70 -27.79 -4.50
C LYS A 198 -7.04 -26.75 -3.44
N SER A 199 -6.19 -26.59 -2.43
CA SER A 199 -6.37 -25.59 -1.37
C SER A 199 -6.33 -24.16 -1.91
N LEU A 200 -5.53 -23.88 -2.96
CA LEU A 200 -5.56 -22.61 -3.67
C LEU A 200 -6.95 -22.31 -4.25
N LYS A 201 -7.54 -23.27 -4.98
CA LYS A 201 -8.88 -23.11 -5.57
C LYS A 201 -9.96 -22.91 -4.51
N GLU A 202 -9.86 -23.63 -3.39
CA GLU A 202 -10.79 -23.50 -2.26
C GLU A 202 -10.68 -22.10 -1.62
N VAL A 203 -9.47 -21.57 -1.42
CA VAL A 203 -9.23 -20.22 -0.92
C VAL A 203 -9.81 -19.17 -1.85
N LEU A 204 -9.51 -19.23 -3.15
CA LEU A 204 -10.04 -18.28 -4.12
C LEU A 204 -11.57 -18.31 -4.19
N ALA A 205 -12.17 -19.50 -4.22
CA ALA A 205 -13.63 -19.65 -4.20
C ALA A 205 -14.26 -19.07 -2.92
N HIS A 206 -13.61 -19.27 -1.77
CA HIS A 206 -14.06 -18.69 -0.50
C HIS A 206 -14.06 -17.16 -0.55
N LEU A 207 -12.98 -16.54 -1.03
CA LEU A 207 -12.88 -15.08 -1.13
C LEU A 207 -13.90 -14.48 -2.11
N HIS A 208 -14.13 -15.13 -3.25
CA HIS A 208 -15.20 -14.77 -4.17
C HIS A 208 -16.58 -14.88 -3.52
N GLY A 209 -16.81 -15.96 -2.75
CA GLY A 209 -18.05 -16.15 -1.99
C GLY A 209 -18.31 -15.07 -0.95
N LEU A 210 -17.26 -14.45 -0.40
CA LEU A 210 -17.35 -13.30 0.50
C LEU A 210 -17.60 -11.96 -0.23
N GLY A 211 -17.39 -11.90 -1.54
CA GLY A 211 -17.71 -10.73 -2.35
C GLY A 211 -16.57 -10.15 -3.20
N ALA A 212 -15.34 -10.65 -3.13
CA ALA A 212 -14.26 -10.19 -3.99
C ALA A 212 -14.61 -10.48 -5.46
N ARG A 213 -14.62 -9.44 -6.32
CA ARG A 213 -14.91 -9.62 -7.75
C ARG A 213 -13.71 -10.16 -8.52
N ASN A 214 -12.52 -9.65 -8.21
CA ASN A 214 -11.25 -10.16 -8.70
C ASN A 214 -10.26 -10.29 -7.55
N ILE A 215 -9.33 -11.24 -7.67
CA ILE A 215 -8.31 -11.52 -6.66
C ILE A 215 -6.96 -11.59 -7.36
N LEU A 216 -5.98 -10.83 -6.88
CA LEU A 216 -4.58 -10.93 -7.25
C LEU A 216 -3.82 -11.48 -6.03
N LEU A 217 -3.64 -12.79 -5.97
CA LEU A 217 -2.93 -13.45 -4.90
C LEU A 217 -1.44 -13.52 -5.21
N THR A 218 -0.62 -12.88 -4.38
CA THR A 218 0.85 -12.90 -4.51
C THR A 218 1.46 -13.95 -3.58
N MET A 219 2.46 -14.69 -4.06
CA MET A 219 3.09 -15.79 -3.34
C MET A 219 4.63 -15.70 -3.35
N GLY A 220 5.16 -14.47 -3.31
CA GLY A 220 6.60 -14.21 -3.32
C GLY A 220 7.29 -14.87 -4.52
N GLU A 221 8.33 -15.65 -4.29
CA GLU A 221 9.10 -16.34 -5.32
C GLU A 221 8.28 -17.36 -6.15
N LYS A 222 7.14 -17.79 -5.62
CA LYS A 222 6.21 -18.70 -6.32
C LYS A 222 5.31 -18.00 -7.32
N GLY A 223 5.52 -16.70 -7.56
CA GLY A 223 4.74 -15.94 -8.53
C GLY A 223 3.39 -15.44 -8.00
N LEU A 224 2.42 -15.33 -8.86
CA LEU A 224 1.11 -14.80 -8.53
C LEU A 224 -0.02 -15.53 -9.27
N TYR A 225 -1.20 -15.47 -8.67
CA TYR A 225 -2.44 -15.95 -9.27
C TYR A 225 -3.42 -14.80 -9.41
N PHE A 226 -4.05 -14.68 -10.57
CA PHE A 226 -5.19 -13.80 -10.78
C PHE A 226 -6.45 -14.63 -10.96
N SER A 227 -7.55 -14.28 -10.29
CA SER A 227 -8.83 -14.95 -10.41
C SER A 227 -9.97 -13.93 -10.56
N ASN A 228 -10.86 -14.17 -11.52
CA ASN A 228 -12.08 -13.39 -11.73
C ASN A 228 -13.36 -14.18 -11.44
N ASN A 229 -13.28 -15.24 -10.62
CA ASN A 229 -14.35 -16.20 -10.31
C ASN A 229 -14.70 -17.19 -11.43
N GLU A 230 -14.36 -16.93 -12.67
CA GLU A 230 -14.59 -17.85 -13.80
C GLU A 230 -13.32 -18.63 -14.17
N LYS A 231 -12.19 -17.94 -14.12
CA LYS A 231 -10.87 -18.45 -14.50
C LYS A 231 -9.80 -18.06 -13.51
N ILE A 232 -8.76 -18.87 -13.45
CA ILE A 232 -7.54 -18.63 -12.70
C ILE A 232 -6.38 -18.59 -13.68
N TRP A 233 -5.59 -17.54 -13.62
CA TRP A 233 -4.33 -17.39 -14.35
C TRP A 233 -3.17 -17.44 -13.38
N TYR A 234 -2.06 -17.96 -13.82
CA TYR A 234 -0.81 -18.01 -13.08
C TYR A 234 0.28 -17.27 -13.85
N CYS A 235 1.15 -16.58 -13.13
CA CYS A 235 2.34 -15.96 -13.67
C CYS A 235 3.51 -16.24 -12.74
N ASP A 236 4.61 -16.74 -13.30
CA ASP A 236 5.85 -16.97 -12.56
C ASP A 236 6.43 -15.65 -12.06
N ALA A 237 7.11 -15.69 -10.91
CA ALA A 237 7.93 -14.57 -10.48
C ALA A 237 9.15 -14.43 -11.41
N PRO A 238 9.51 -13.19 -11.82
CA PRO A 238 10.73 -12.98 -12.58
C PRO A 238 11.95 -13.39 -11.74
N LYS A 239 12.89 -14.11 -12.35
CA LYS A 239 14.17 -14.42 -11.71
C LYS A 239 15.04 -13.18 -11.72
N VAL A 240 15.24 -12.58 -10.57
CA VAL A 240 16.07 -11.39 -10.38
C VAL A 240 17.11 -11.65 -9.29
N GLU A 241 18.25 -10.99 -9.39
CA GLU A 241 19.20 -10.93 -8.28
C GLU A 241 18.65 -9.95 -7.23
N LEU A 242 18.40 -10.44 -6.02
CA LEU A 242 17.85 -9.62 -4.94
C LEU A 242 18.95 -8.72 -4.38
N VAL A 243 18.85 -7.42 -4.62
CA VAL A 243 19.76 -6.40 -4.07
C VAL A 243 19.27 -5.89 -2.71
N SER A 244 17.95 -5.75 -2.55
CA SER A 244 17.31 -5.38 -1.28
C SER A 244 15.86 -5.84 -1.28
N SER A 245 15.37 -6.26 -0.12
CA SER A 245 13.97 -6.63 0.09
C SER A 245 13.11 -5.49 0.68
N ALA A 246 13.65 -4.27 0.76
CA ALA A 246 12.95 -3.13 1.36
C ALA A 246 11.71 -2.69 0.59
N CYS A 247 11.65 -2.96 -0.71
CA CYS A 247 10.54 -2.58 -1.60
C CYS A 247 9.89 -3.77 -2.33
N SER A 248 10.13 -4.99 -1.83
CA SER A 248 9.56 -6.21 -2.40
C SER A 248 8.14 -6.48 -1.90
#